data_6a744ad4b4c49d9d85ee2a3199804aa0
#
_entry.id   6a744ad4b4c49d9d85ee2a3199804aa0
#
_cell.length_a   1.000
_cell.length_b   1.000
_cell.length_c   1.000
_cell.angle_alpha   90.00
_cell.angle_beta   90.00
_cell.angle_gamma   90.00
#
_symmetry.space_group_name_H-M   'P 1'
#
loop_
_entity.id
_entity.type
_entity.pdbx_description
1 polymer ?
#
loop_
_entity_poly.entity_id
_entity_poly.type
_entity_poly.pdbx_seq_one_letter_code
_entity_poly.pdbx_strand_id
1 'polypeptide(L)'
;MIKNILGIAPKLEDDGSYSPSKVALSLAVSAKTDFVKVSYEKYQGPKSKILVICTEQKDMQMENGKKFSTGNHPVEAILPMLHLKDAGFDFNVVTPTGKPVVFEMWAMPNEDQNVMNFYNDYKKQFQNP
;
A
#
# COMPACT_ATOMS: atom_id res chain seq x y z
N MET A 1 17.73 -18.22 -17.85
CA MET A 1 18.61 -18.50 -16.70
C MET A 1 19.43 -17.28 -16.25
N ILE A 2 20.20 -16.62 -17.12
CA ILE A 2 21.03 -15.43 -16.77
C ILE A 2 20.22 -14.26 -16.18
N LYS A 3 19.04 -13.92 -16.76
CA LYS A 3 18.19 -12.82 -16.27
C LYS A 3 17.69 -13.02 -14.82
N ASN A 4 17.48 -14.25 -14.39
CA ASN A 4 17.09 -14.56 -13.01
C ASN A 4 18.27 -14.36 -12.05
N ILE A 5 19.47 -14.75 -12.46
CA ILE A 5 20.69 -14.58 -11.67
C ILE A 5 21.00 -13.09 -11.45
N LEU A 6 20.80 -12.27 -12.48
CA LEU A 6 21.01 -10.81 -12.41
C LEU A 6 19.87 -10.04 -11.73
N GLY A 7 18.79 -10.72 -11.30
CA GLY A 7 17.65 -10.08 -10.65
C GLY A 7 16.84 -9.16 -11.55
N ILE A 8 16.99 -9.28 -12.87
CA ILE A 8 16.29 -8.46 -13.88
C ILE A 8 14.91 -9.05 -14.22
N ALA A 9 14.76 -10.37 -14.11
CA ALA A 9 13.48 -11.02 -14.40
C ALA A 9 12.47 -10.77 -13.27
N PRO A 10 11.18 -10.56 -13.59
CA PRO A 10 10.11 -10.56 -12.59
C PRO A 10 10.15 -11.84 -11.76
N LYS A 11 9.81 -11.72 -10.48
CA LYS A 11 9.74 -12.85 -9.57
C LYS A 11 8.42 -13.58 -9.75
N LEU A 12 8.46 -14.89 -9.97
CA LEU A 12 7.27 -15.74 -9.95
C LEU A 12 6.93 -16.04 -8.48
N GLU A 13 5.70 -15.72 -8.07
CA GLU A 13 5.18 -16.00 -6.74
C GLU A 13 4.49 -17.38 -6.69
N ASP A 14 4.26 -17.90 -5.48
CA ASP A 14 3.71 -19.24 -5.26
C ASP A 14 2.29 -19.43 -5.84
N ASP A 15 1.54 -18.35 -5.98
CA ASP A 15 0.20 -18.33 -6.57
C ASP A 15 0.19 -18.20 -8.11
N GLY A 16 1.37 -18.22 -8.73
CA GLY A 16 1.53 -18.09 -10.18
C GLY A 16 1.46 -16.68 -10.71
N SER A 17 1.31 -15.66 -9.86
CA SER A 17 1.44 -14.26 -10.25
C SER A 17 2.91 -13.86 -10.35
N TYR A 18 3.18 -12.69 -10.94
CA TYR A 18 4.50 -12.11 -11.02
C TYR A 18 4.57 -10.82 -10.21
N SER A 19 5.62 -10.64 -9.42
CA SER A 19 5.98 -9.37 -8.79
C SER A 19 7.17 -8.72 -9.49
N PRO A 20 7.45 -7.43 -9.21
CA PRO A 20 8.58 -6.74 -9.82
C PRO A 20 9.91 -7.46 -9.60
N SER A 21 10.85 -7.27 -10.52
CA SER A 21 12.20 -7.80 -10.39
C SER A 21 12.96 -7.09 -9.25
N LYS A 22 14.00 -7.73 -8.72
CA LYS A 22 14.87 -7.12 -7.68
C LYS A 22 15.46 -5.78 -8.14
N VAL A 23 15.86 -5.69 -9.40
CA VAL A 23 16.41 -4.46 -9.98
C VAL A 23 15.31 -3.38 -10.04
N ALA A 24 14.11 -3.72 -10.51
CA ALA A 24 13.01 -2.76 -10.52
C ALA A 24 12.67 -2.25 -9.11
N LEU A 25 12.60 -3.14 -8.12
CA LEU A 25 12.35 -2.75 -6.73
C LEU A 25 13.45 -1.84 -6.18
N SER A 26 14.72 -2.12 -6.45
CA SER A 26 15.82 -1.28 -5.97
C SER A 26 15.85 0.14 -6.56
N LEU A 27 15.22 0.33 -7.71
CA LEU A 27 15.12 1.63 -8.37
C LEU A 27 13.84 2.41 -8.04
N ALA A 28 12.75 1.71 -7.76
CA ALA A 28 11.43 2.30 -7.66
C ALA A 28 10.83 2.27 -6.24
N VAL A 29 11.38 1.47 -5.33
CA VAL A 29 10.84 1.28 -3.98
C VAL A 29 11.90 1.59 -2.94
N SER A 30 11.53 2.35 -1.91
CA SER A 30 12.38 2.62 -0.76
C SER A 30 11.83 1.93 0.49
N ALA A 31 12.73 1.40 1.33
CA ALA A 31 12.37 0.87 2.64
C ALA A 31 11.93 1.97 3.63
N LYS A 32 12.24 3.24 3.32
CA LYS A 32 11.82 4.43 4.06
C LYS A 32 11.08 5.38 3.15
N THR A 33 10.29 6.28 3.75
CA THR A 33 9.59 7.34 3.03
C THR A 33 10.21 8.70 3.37
N ASP A 34 9.85 9.71 2.61
CA ASP A 34 10.17 11.11 2.90
C ASP A 34 9.12 11.76 3.84
N PHE A 35 8.41 10.93 4.64
CA PHE A 35 7.42 11.43 5.57
C PHE A 35 8.03 12.41 6.56
N VAL A 36 7.52 13.63 6.57
CA VAL A 36 7.87 14.67 7.55
C VAL A 36 6.65 14.92 8.44
N LYS A 37 6.82 14.71 9.73
CA LYS A 37 5.76 15.02 10.69
C LYS A 37 5.50 16.52 10.73
N VAL A 38 4.28 16.91 10.33
CA VAL A 38 3.83 18.30 10.34
C VAL A 38 2.86 18.50 11.49
N SER A 39 2.99 19.62 12.19
CA SER A 39 1.99 20.02 13.19
C SER A 39 0.84 20.72 12.49
N TYR A 40 -0.31 20.08 12.47
CA TYR A 40 -1.54 20.66 11.93
C TYR A 40 -2.39 21.27 13.05
N GLU A 41 -3.08 22.36 12.74
CA GLU A 41 -4.23 22.78 13.52
C GLU A 41 -5.32 21.70 13.37
N LYS A 42 -5.73 21.10 14.49
CA LYS A 42 -6.69 20.02 14.46
C LYS A 42 -8.07 20.52 14.05
N TYR A 43 -8.69 19.82 13.13
CA TYR A 43 -10.06 20.05 12.73
C TYR A 43 -11.00 20.02 13.96
N GLN A 44 -11.78 21.09 14.15
CA GLN A 44 -12.71 21.29 15.28
C GLN A 44 -14.19 21.20 14.84
N GLY A 45 -14.44 20.93 13.57
CA GLY A 45 -15.79 20.81 13.03
C GLY A 45 -16.51 19.52 13.42
N PRO A 46 -17.69 19.25 12.82
CA PRO A 46 -18.42 18.01 13.05
C PRO A 46 -17.53 16.79 12.81
N LYS A 47 -17.70 15.73 13.62
CA LYS A 47 -16.92 14.48 13.49
C LYS A 47 -17.26 13.75 12.19
N SER A 48 -16.79 14.28 11.08
CA SER A 48 -16.88 13.65 9.77
C SER A 48 -15.71 12.68 9.57
N LYS A 49 -15.99 11.55 8.96
CA LYS A 49 -14.96 10.60 8.55
C LYS A 49 -14.66 10.78 7.07
N ILE A 50 -13.40 10.66 6.71
CA ILE A 50 -12.97 10.65 5.33
C ILE A 50 -13.22 9.25 4.77
N LEU A 51 -13.90 9.15 3.64
CA LEU A 51 -14.08 7.90 2.92
C LEU A 51 -12.79 7.58 2.14
N VAL A 52 -12.19 6.43 2.45
CA VAL A 52 -11.02 5.91 1.75
C VAL A 52 -11.44 4.71 0.93
N ILE A 53 -11.44 4.86 -0.38
CA ILE A 53 -11.83 3.80 -1.32
C ILE A 53 -10.55 3.08 -1.76
N CYS A 54 -10.45 1.79 -1.42
CA CYS A 54 -9.30 0.95 -1.72
C CYS A 54 -9.67 -0.16 -2.69
N THR A 55 -8.68 -0.69 -3.41
CA THR A 55 -8.87 -1.92 -4.18
C THR A 55 -8.76 -3.16 -3.30
N GLU A 56 -9.57 -4.16 -3.62
CA GLU A 56 -9.47 -5.54 -3.12
C GLU A 56 -8.84 -6.46 -4.16
N GLN A 57 -8.41 -5.90 -5.31
CA GLN A 57 -7.84 -6.65 -6.42
C GLN A 57 -6.38 -6.98 -6.15
N LYS A 58 -6.08 -8.29 -6.13
CA LYS A 58 -4.73 -8.81 -5.88
C LYS A 58 -3.88 -8.93 -7.15
N ASP A 59 -4.52 -9.27 -8.25
CA ASP A 59 -3.84 -9.56 -9.50
C ASP A 59 -4.35 -8.67 -10.64
N MET A 60 -3.43 -8.15 -11.43
CA MET A 60 -3.73 -7.51 -12.70
C MET A 60 -3.48 -8.50 -13.84
N GLN A 61 -4.49 -8.72 -14.68
CA GLN A 61 -4.34 -9.55 -15.87
C GLN A 61 -3.53 -8.79 -16.92
N MET A 62 -2.42 -9.39 -17.34
CA MET A 62 -1.55 -8.83 -18.38
C MET A 62 -2.01 -9.31 -19.76
N GLU A 63 -1.70 -8.51 -20.80
CA GLU A 63 -2.03 -8.81 -22.19
C GLU A 63 -1.47 -10.17 -22.67
N ASN A 64 -0.31 -10.56 -22.15
CA ASN A 64 0.35 -11.84 -22.45
C ASN A 64 -0.26 -13.05 -21.69
N GLY A 65 -1.43 -12.88 -21.06
CA GLY A 65 -2.13 -13.92 -20.29
C GLY A 65 -1.57 -14.21 -18.90
N LYS A 66 -0.52 -13.51 -18.47
CA LYS A 66 0.05 -13.66 -17.13
C LYS A 66 -0.63 -12.72 -16.14
N LYS A 67 -0.49 -13.02 -14.87
CA LYS A 67 -0.97 -12.17 -13.76
C LYS A 67 0.19 -11.44 -13.13
N PHE A 68 -0.02 -10.16 -12.84
CA PHE A 68 0.93 -9.34 -12.09
C PHE A 68 0.35 -9.01 -10.73
N SER A 69 1.12 -9.21 -9.67
CA SER A 69 0.73 -8.87 -8.31
C SER A 69 0.56 -7.36 -8.18
N THR A 70 -0.61 -6.92 -7.77
CA THR A 70 -0.99 -5.52 -7.64
C THR A 70 -1.69 -5.27 -6.30
N GLY A 71 -2.23 -4.08 -6.12
CA GLY A 71 -2.95 -3.67 -4.93
C GLY A 71 -2.95 -2.15 -4.80
N ASN A 72 -3.21 -1.66 -3.59
CA ASN A 72 -2.97 -0.27 -3.25
C ASN A 72 -1.48 -0.11 -2.93
N HIS A 73 -0.82 0.88 -3.52
CA HIS A 73 0.55 1.20 -3.17
C HIS A 73 0.59 1.74 -1.73
N PRO A 74 1.31 1.10 -0.79
CA PRO A 74 1.19 1.40 0.62
C PRO A 74 1.58 2.85 0.97
N VAL A 75 2.61 3.40 0.33
CA VAL A 75 3.04 4.78 0.57
C VAL A 75 1.97 5.77 0.09
N GLU A 76 1.43 5.58 -1.13
CA GLU A 76 0.41 6.46 -1.71
C GLU A 76 -0.91 6.43 -0.93
N ALA A 77 -1.26 5.29 -0.35
CA ALA A 77 -2.46 5.16 0.46
C ALA A 77 -2.25 5.69 1.90
N ILE A 78 -1.16 5.31 2.56
CA ILE A 78 -0.98 5.52 4.00
C ILE A 78 -0.45 6.93 4.32
N LEU A 79 0.47 7.50 3.53
CA LEU A 79 1.00 8.82 3.85
C LEU A 79 -0.06 9.93 3.91
N PRO A 80 -0.98 10.04 2.94
CA PRO A 80 -2.09 11.01 3.05
C PRO A 80 -2.96 10.75 4.29
N MET A 81 -3.23 9.48 4.63
CA MET A 81 -3.99 9.14 5.83
C MET A 81 -3.27 9.54 7.10
N LEU A 82 -1.94 9.39 7.19
CA LEU A 82 -1.13 9.87 8.31
C LEU A 82 -1.29 11.37 8.54
N HIS A 83 -1.12 12.17 7.49
CA HIS A 83 -1.27 13.63 7.56
C HIS A 83 -2.70 14.04 7.96
N LEU A 84 -3.70 13.40 7.37
CA LEU A 84 -5.10 13.66 7.69
C LEU A 84 -5.46 13.25 9.14
N LYS A 85 -4.89 12.14 9.63
CA LYS A 85 -5.06 11.73 11.03
C LYS A 85 -4.45 12.74 11.98
N ASP A 86 -3.26 13.24 11.68
CA ASP A 86 -2.60 14.27 12.47
C ASP A 86 -3.40 15.61 12.45
N ALA A 87 -4.11 15.86 11.35
CA ALA A 87 -5.05 16.98 11.23
C ALA A 87 -6.42 16.75 11.94
N GLY A 88 -6.63 15.62 12.58
CA GLY A 88 -7.80 15.35 13.41
C GLY A 88 -8.95 14.63 12.70
N PHE A 89 -8.73 14.05 11.53
CA PHE A 89 -9.74 13.26 10.82
C PHE A 89 -9.66 11.79 11.16
N ASP A 90 -10.81 11.11 11.10
CA ASP A 90 -10.93 9.65 11.09
C ASP A 90 -11.33 9.15 9.71
N PHE A 91 -11.29 7.83 9.52
CA PHE A 91 -11.51 7.20 8.23
C PHE A 91 -12.62 6.16 8.27
N ASN A 92 -13.33 6.05 7.15
CA ASN A 92 -14.07 4.85 6.76
C ASN A 92 -13.35 4.28 5.54
N VAL A 93 -12.77 3.10 5.70
CA VAL A 93 -12.14 2.38 4.60
C VAL A 93 -13.20 1.48 3.97
N VAL A 94 -13.27 1.46 2.65
CA VAL A 94 -14.18 0.60 1.89
C VAL A 94 -13.49 0.01 0.67
N THR A 95 -13.99 -1.13 0.23
CA THR A 95 -13.63 -1.78 -1.04
C THR A 95 -14.90 -2.06 -1.84
N PRO A 96 -14.82 -2.32 -3.14
CA PRO A 96 -16.01 -2.50 -4.00
C PRO A 96 -17.00 -3.56 -3.54
N THR A 97 -16.53 -4.64 -2.91
CA THR A 97 -17.41 -5.73 -2.45
C THR A 97 -17.27 -6.05 -0.96
N GLY A 98 -16.54 -5.23 -0.19
CA GLY A 98 -16.30 -5.43 1.25
C GLY A 98 -15.26 -6.51 1.57
N LYS A 99 -14.47 -6.94 0.58
CA LYS A 99 -13.32 -7.82 0.82
C LYS A 99 -12.15 -7.05 1.39
N PRO A 100 -11.19 -7.72 2.05
CA PRO A 100 -10.00 -7.07 2.58
C PRO A 100 -9.28 -6.20 1.57
N VAL A 101 -8.76 -5.07 2.04
CA VAL A 101 -7.88 -4.21 1.25
C VAL A 101 -6.61 -4.98 0.88
N VAL A 102 -6.25 -4.95 -0.38
CA VAL A 102 -5.00 -5.54 -0.87
C VAL A 102 -3.95 -4.45 -1.04
N PHE A 103 -2.80 -4.65 -0.42
CA PHE A 103 -1.63 -3.79 -0.58
C PHE A 103 -0.54 -4.48 -1.41
N GLU A 104 0.21 -3.70 -2.14
CA GLU A 104 1.45 -4.13 -2.81
C GLU A 104 2.55 -4.32 -1.77
N MET A 105 2.55 -5.48 -1.08
CA MET A 105 3.44 -5.75 0.03
C MET A 105 4.92 -5.68 -0.34
N TRP A 106 5.26 -5.84 -1.62
CA TRP A 106 6.60 -5.65 -2.14
C TRP A 106 7.05 -4.17 -2.14
N ALA A 107 6.11 -3.22 -2.03
CA ALA A 107 6.34 -1.78 -1.92
C ALA A 107 6.20 -1.25 -0.48
N MET A 108 5.99 -2.12 0.51
CA MET A 108 5.83 -1.70 1.90
C MET A 108 7.13 -1.10 2.44
N PRO A 109 7.12 0.15 2.96
CA PRO A 109 8.31 0.79 3.51
C PRO A 109 8.60 0.27 4.93
N ASN A 110 9.14 -0.94 5.01
CA ASN A 110 9.28 -1.70 6.26
C ASN A 110 10.19 -1.04 7.31
N GLU A 111 11.04 -0.09 6.92
CA GLU A 111 11.92 0.64 7.83
C GLU A 111 11.33 2.01 8.25
N ASP A 112 10.17 2.41 7.70
CA ASP A 112 9.47 3.61 8.12
C ASP A 112 8.51 3.30 9.26
N GLN A 113 8.94 3.63 10.47
CA GLN A 113 8.18 3.32 11.68
C GLN A 113 6.82 4.05 11.73
N ASN A 114 6.70 5.25 11.17
CA ASN A 114 5.42 5.99 11.17
C ASN A 114 4.39 5.28 10.29
N VAL A 115 4.80 4.88 9.09
CA VAL A 115 3.93 4.14 8.16
C VAL A 115 3.57 2.78 8.73
N MET A 116 4.53 2.04 9.27
CA MET A 116 4.29 0.72 9.83
C MET A 116 3.38 0.75 11.06
N ASN A 117 3.55 1.72 11.95
CA ASN A 117 2.66 1.90 13.11
C ASN A 117 1.23 2.21 12.63
N PHE A 118 1.07 3.16 11.71
CA PHE A 118 -0.24 3.49 11.16
C PHE A 118 -0.90 2.28 10.49
N TYR A 119 -0.16 1.54 9.66
CA TYR A 119 -0.67 0.33 9.02
C TYR A 119 -1.17 -0.68 10.06
N ASN A 120 -0.42 -0.90 11.13
CA ASN A 120 -0.78 -1.84 12.19
C ASN A 120 -2.01 -1.36 12.98
N ASP A 121 -2.12 -0.07 13.28
CA ASP A 121 -3.27 0.52 13.99
C ASP A 121 -4.57 0.38 13.17
N TYR A 122 -4.48 0.54 11.86
CA TYR A 122 -5.62 0.43 10.93
C TYR A 122 -5.82 -0.97 10.34
N LYS A 123 -4.99 -1.94 10.69
CA LYS A 123 -5.01 -3.30 10.12
C LYS A 123 -6.40 -3.94 10.18
N LYS A 124 -7.12 -3.77 11.28
CA LYS A 124 -8.49 -4.31 11.43
C LYS A 124 -9.46 -3.70 10.43
N GLN A 125 -9.36 -2.40 10.16
CA GLN A 125 -10.19 -1.73 9.16
C GLN A 125 -9.82 -2.16 7.75
N PHE A 126 -8.53 -2.35 7.47
CA PHE A 126 -8.09 -2.86 6.17
C PHE A 126 -8.53 -4.31 5.91
N GLN A 127 -8.67 -5.11 6.96
CA GLN A 127 -9.12 -6.50 6.86
C GLN A 127 -10.65 -6.64 6.80
N ASN A 128 -11.39 -5.66 7.31
CA ASN A 128 -12.85 -5.64 7.36
C ASN A 128 -13.35 -4.23 6.99
N PRO A 129 -13.16 -3.83 5.73
CA PRO A 129 -13.50 -2.50 5.24
C PRO A 129 -15.00 -2.29 5.09
#